data_7df04c692895d284c477670a20d7d782
#
_entry.id   7df04c692895d284c477670a20d7d782
#
_cell.length_a   1.000
_cell.length_b   1.000
_cell.length_c   1.000
_cell.angle_alpha   90.00
_cell.angle_beta   90.00
_cell.angle_gamma   90.00
#
_symmetry.space_group_name_H-M   'P 1'
#
loop_
_entity.id
_entity.type
_entity.pdbx_description
1 polymer ?
#
loop_
_entity_poly.entity_id
_entity_poly.type
_entity_poly.pdbx_seq_one_letter_code
_entity_poly.pdbx_strand_id
1 'polypeptide(L)'
;MEEQVVLVDGEGNAIGTAPKTSVHGQETPLHLAFSSYVFDQDSRVLLTRRAAHKLTWPGAWTNSCCGHPLPGEPLDHAVIRRLSYELGLKVDRADLMLPTFTYRAVMPNGIVEHELCPVYRVLVDTSAAPNPEEVDEVRWMPWKEFADGVLSTLLAISPWCREQVPLLNELGTNPLDWRPAPLKDLPPAARPADGQ
;
A
#
# COMPACT_ATOMS: atom_id res chain seq x y z
N MET A 1 18.69 -13.36 -5.53
CA MET A 1 18.67 -13.06 -4.07
C MET A 1 17.22 -13.12 -3.64
N GLU A 2 16.93 -13.75 -2.51
CA GLU A 2 15.60 -13.79 -1.93
C GLU A 2 15.18 -12.40 -1.43
N GLU A 3 13.96 -11.97 -1.74
CA GLU A 3 13.44 -10.67 -1.34
C GLU A 3 13.30 -10.61 0.20
N GLN A 4 13.84 -9.55 0.82
CA GLN A 4 13.82 -9.33 2.26
C GLN A 4 12.85 -8.21 2.60
N VAL A 5 12.20 -8.31 3.77
CA VAL A 5 11.44 -7.23 4.39
C VAL A 5 12.19 -6.66 5.57
N VAL A 6 11.96 -5.39 5.90
CA VAL A 6 12.58 -4.70 7.03
C VAL A 6 11.70 -4.89 8.27
N LEU A 7 12.24 -5.56 9.30
CA LEU A 7 11.58 -5.69 10.60
C LEU A 7 11.71 -4.39 11.39
N VAL A 8 10.63 -3.99 12.07
CA VAL A 8 10.62 -2.75 12.85
C VAL A 8 10.07 -3.00 14.27
N ASP A 9 10.50 -2.16 15.22
CA ASP A 9 9.92 -2.12 16.56
C ASP A 9 8.64 -1.26 16.60
N GLY A 10 8.01 -1.16 17.78
CA GLY A 10 6.80 -0.34 17.98
C GLY A 10 6.99 1.17 17.80
N GLU A 11 8.23 1.63 17.77
CA GLU A 11 8.61 3.04 17.52
C GLU A 11 8.97 3.28 16.04
N GLY A 12 8.98 2.21 15.22
CA GLY A 12 9.30 2.27 13.79
C GLY A 12 10.80 2.30 13.48
N ASN A 13 11.66 1.89 14.42
CA ASN A 13 13.08 1.71 14.16
C ASN A 13 13.32 0.36 13.49
N ALA A 14 14.25 0.31 12.52
CA ALA A 14 14.67 -0.96 11.92
C ALA A 14 15.42 -1.82 12.95
N ILE A 15 14.98 -3.08 13.12
CA ILE A 15 15.59 -4.03 14.06
C ILE A 15 16.18 -5.28 13.37
N GLY A 16 16.05 -5.36 12.05
CA GLY A 16 16.57 -6.47 11.26
C GLY A 16 15.84 -6.66 9.95
N THR A 17 16.02 -7.82 9.34
CA THR A 17 15.32 -8.24 8.12
C THR A 17 14.85 -9.68 8.22
N ALA A 18 13.86 -10.05 7.41
CA ALA A 18 13.39 -11.43 7.28
C ALA A 18 13.08 -11.74 5.81
N PRO A 19 13.19 -13.01 5.36
CA PRO A 19 12.78 -13.39 4.03
C PRO A 19 11.27 -13.14 3.83
N LYS A 20 10.90 -12.48 2.75
CA LYS A 20 9.49 -12.18 2.41
C LYS A 20 8.65 -13.46 2.26
N THR A 21 9.25 -14.55 1.78
CA THR A 21 8.59 -15.82 1.57
C THR A 21 8.13 -16.50 2.86
N SER A 22 8.72 -16.15 4.01
CA SER A 22 8.47 -16.78 5.31
C SER A 22 8.03 -15.83 6.41
N VAL A 23 8.01 -14.51 6.16
CA VAL A 23 7.65 -13.52 7.20
C VAL A 23 6.19 -13.64 7.64
N HIS A 24 5.28 -13.99 6.73
CA HIS A 24 3.85 -14.10 7.02
C HIS A 24 3.50 -15.49 7.55
N GLY A 25 3.00 -15.56 8.77
CA GLY A 25 2.62 -16.78 9.46
C GLY A 25 1.55 -16.52 10.52
N GLN A 26 1.40 -17.39 11.49
CA GLN A 26 0.48 -17.18 12.64
C GLN A 26 1.01 -16.12 13.61
N GLU A 27 2.34 -15.95 13.65
CA GLU A 27 3.06 -14.94 14.43
C GLU A 27 3.93 -14.12 13.47
N THR A 28 3.33 -13.14 12.81
CA THR A 28 4.02 -12.24 11.88
C THR A 28 4.61 -11.06 12.65
N PRO A 29 5.93 -10.85 12.65
CA PRO A 29 6.54 -9.68 13.26
C PRO A 29 6.11 -8.39 12.54
N LEU A 30 6.11 -7.27 13.25
CA LEU A 30 5.88 -5.97 12.64
C LEU A 30 7.00 -5.69 11.64
N HIS A 31 6.63 -5.35 10.41
CA HIS A 31 7.59 -5.06 9.35
C HIS A 31 7.11 -3.90 8.46
N LEU A 32 8.07 -3.29 7.79
CA LEU A 32 7.84 -2.12 6.95
C LEU A 32 7.22 -2.52 5.62
N ALA A 33 6.13 -1.84 5.28
CA ALA A 33 5.39 -1.98 4.03
C ALA A 33 4.95 -0.61 3.52
N PHE A 34 4.22 -0.58 2.43
CA PHE A 34 3.49 0.60 1.95
C PHE A 34 2.17 0.20 1.28
N SER A 35 1.24 1.13 1.27
CA SER A 35 0.06 1.11 0.41
C SER A 35 0.09 2.31 -0.53
N SER A 36 -0.43 2.14 -1.75
CA SER A 36 -0.60 3.26 -2.68
C SER A 36 -1.99 3.27 -3.30
N TYR A 37 -2.51 4.48 -3.48
CA TYR A 37 -3.76 4.79 -4.16
C TYR A 37 -3.43 5.59 -5.41
N VAL A 38 -3.70 5.02 -6.57
CA VAL A 38 -3.48 5.64 -7.89
C VAL A 38 -4.77 6.31 -8.31
N PHE A 39 -4.67 7.58 -8.72
CA PHE A 39 -5.79 8.37 -9.20
C PHE A 39 -5.53 8.87 -10.61
N ASP A 40 -6.59 8.97 -11.39
CA ASP A 40 -6.58 9.69 -12.66
C ASP A 40 -7.04 11.15 -12.49
N GLN A 41 -7.07 11.88 -13.61
CA GLN A 41 -7.46 13.30 -13.65
C GLN A 41 -8.95 13.55 -13.31
N ASP A 42 -9.79 12.51 -13.36
CA ASP A 42 -11.22 12.55 -13.01
C ASP A 42 -11.48 12.17 -11.54
N SER A 43 -10.42 12.10 -10.70
CA SER A 43 -10.51 11.67 -9.30
C SER A 43 -11.05 10.25 -9.13
N ARG A 44 -10.85 9.37 -10.11
CA ARG A 44 -11.15 7.95 -9.98
C ARG A 44 -9.94 7.24 -9.39
N VAL A 45 -10.17 6.37 -8.43
CA VAL A 45 -9.16 5.48 -7.84
C VAL A 45 -9.06 4.18 -8.64
N LEU A 46 -7.84 3.73 -8.89
CA LEU A 46 -7.59 2.41 -9.46
C LEU A 46 -7.62 1.37 -8.35
N LEU A 47 -8.58 0.48 -8.39
CA LEU A 47 -8.67 -0.69 -7.51
C LEU A 47 -8.10 -1.91 -8.22
N THR A 48 -7.48 -2.81 -7.46
CA THR A 48 -6.94 -4.07 -7.96
C THR A 48 -7.60 -5.25 -7.25
N ARG A 49 -7.76 -6.37 -7.97
CA ARG A 49 -8.07 -7.66 -7.36
C ARG A 49 -6.79 -8.49 -7.33
N ARG A 50 -6.38 -8.87 -6.14
CA ARG A 50 -5.17 -9.67 -5.94
C ARG A 50 -5.28 -11.00 -6.67
N ALA A 51 -4.20 -11.45 -7.29
CA ALA A 51 -4.17 -12.74 -7.99
C ALA A 51 -4.58 -13.89 -7.05
N ALA A 52 -5.37 -14.83 -7.56
CA ALA A 52 -5.97 -15.91 -6.77
C ALA A 52 -4.95 -16.89 -6.17
N HIS A 53 -3.73 -16.91 -6.68
CA HIS A 53 -2.63 -17.75 -6.18
C HIS A 53 -1.74 -17.09 -5.12
N LYS A 54 -2.02 -15.83 -4.74
CA LYS A 54 -1.26 -15.14 -3.68
C LYS A 54 -1.43 -15.82 -2.33
N LEU A 55 -0.37 -15.89 -1.53
CA LEU A 55 -0.40 -16.50 -0.18
C LEU A 55 -1.26 -15.71 0.80
N THR A 56 -1.24 -14.38 0.68
CA THR A 56 -2.01 -13.49 1.54
C THR A 56 -3.15 -12.86 0.74
N TRP A 57 -4.36 -12.92 1.29
CA TRP A 57 -5.59 -12.32 0.74
C TRP A 57 -5.82 -12.59 -0.74
N PRO A 58 -5.78 -13.88 -1.20
CA PRO A 58 -6.01 -14.22 -2.60
C PRO A 58 -7.41 -13.77 -3.05
N GLY A 59 -7.48 -13.18 -4.24
CA GLY A 59 -8.74 -12.73 -4.87
C GLY A 59 -9.42 -11.53 -4.18
N ALA A 60 -8.83 -10.95 -3.14
CA ALA A 60 -9.40 -9.79 -2.47
C ALA A 60 -9.27 -8.53 -3.33
N TRP A 61 -10.35 -7.74 -3.41
CA TRP A 61 -10.29 -6.37 -3.89
C TRP A 61 -9.58 -5.47 -2.89
N THR A 62 -8.74 -4.57 -3.37
CA THR A 62 -7.92 -3.68 -2.54
C THR A 62 -7.64 -2.35 -3.25
N ASN A 63 -6.86 -1.48 -2.60
CA ASN A 63 -6.25 -0.29 -3.19
C ASN A 63 -5.37 -0.65 -4.40
N SER A 64 -4.68 0.32 -4.97
CA SER A 64 -4.00 0.13 -6.26
C SER A 64 -2.80 -0.81 -6.18
N CYS A 65 -1.93 -0.63 -5.18
CA CYS A 65 -0.75 -1.47 -5.01
C CYS A 65 -0.27 -1.41 -3.55
N CYS A 66 0.18 -2.55 -3.04
CA CYS A 66 0.86 -2.69 -1.76
C CYS A 66 2.18 -3.43 -1.95
N GLY A 67 3.13 -3.19 -1.07
CA GLY A 67 4.40 -3.91 -1.14
C GLY A 67 5.35 -3.55 -0.02
N HIS A 68 6.57 -4.07 -0.13
CA HIS A 68 7.62 -3.87 0.84
C HIS A 68 8.81 -3.16 0.18
N PRO A 69 9.45 -2.21 0.87
CA PRO A 69 10.74 -1.70 0.44
C PRO A 69 11.82 -2.79 0.61
N LEU A 70 12.81 -2.77 -0.25
CA LEU A 70 14.05 -3.49 -0.01
C LEU A 70 14.82 -2.83 1.13
N PRO A 71 15.70 -3.56 1.85
CA PRO A 71 16.56 -2.95 2.87
C PRO A 71 17.34 -1.76 2.30
N GLY A 72 17.14 -0.57 2.88
CA GLY A 72 17.78 0.67 2.44
C GLY A 72 17.11 1.37 1.24
N GLU A 73 16.03 0.82 0.70
CA GLU A 73 15.27 1.46 -0.38
C GLU A 73 14.33 2.53 0.19
N PRO A 74 14.34 3.77 -0.33
CA PRO A 74 13.32 4.76 0.00
C PRO A 74 11.91 4.28 -0.34
N LEU A 75 10.93 4.57 0.53
CA LEU A 75 9.56 4.05 0.36
C LEU A 75 8.89 4.50 -0.94
N ASP A 76 9.05 5.75 -1.33
CA ASP A 76 8.53 6.29 -2.59
C ASP A 76 9.13 5.57 -3.82
N HIS A 77 10.42 5.22 -3.78
CA HIS A 77 11.06 4.41 -4.82
C HIS A 77 10.48 3.00 -4.85
N ALA A 78 10.21 2.40 -3.69
CA ALA A 78 9.55 1.09 -3.60
C ALA A 78 8.13 1.14 -4.19
N VAL A 79 7.36 2.20 -3.92
CA VAL A 79 6.04 2.44 -4.52
C VAL A 79 6.14 2.49 -6.05
N ILE A 80 7.05 3.32 -6.59
CA ILE A 80 7.27 3.49 -8.03
C ILE A 80 7.67 2.15 -8.68
N ARG A 81 8.61 1.45 -8.08
CA ARG A 81 9.07 0.12 -8.55
C ARG A 81 7.93 -0.88 -8.62
N ARG A 82 7.12 -0.97 -7.56
CA ARG A 82 6.01 -1.94 -7.50
C ARG A 82 4.87 -1.58 -8.47
N LEU A 83 4.52 -0.31 -8.60
CA LEU A 83 3.54 0.15 -9.59
C LEU A 83 3.96 -0.18 -11.02
N SER A 84 5.24 -0.01 -11.33
CA SER A 84 5.78 -0.41 -12.63
C SER A 84 5.69 -1.92 -12.85
N TYR A 85 6.02 -2.73 -11.83
CA TYR A 85 6.01 -4.19 -11.93
C TYR A 85 4.59 -4.78 -11.95
N GLU A 86 3.71 -4.32 -11.04
CA GLU A 86 2.37 -4.90 -10.88
C GLU A 86 1.35 -4.37 -11.90
N LEU A 87 1.47 -3.10 -12.29
CA LEU A 87 0.47 -2.39 -13.08
C LEU A 87 1.00 -1.79 -14.39
N GLY A 88 2.31 -1.94 -14.67
CA GLY A 88 2.93 -1.36 -15.86
C GLY A 88 2.93 0.18 -15.86
N LEU A 89 2.63 0.81 -14.73
CA LEU A 89 2.56 2.26 -14.61
C LEU A 89 3.96 2.86 -14.46
N LYS A 90 4.29 3.82 -15.32
CA LYS A 90 5.53 4.60 -15.24
C LYS A 90 5.19 5.93 -14.58
N VAL A 91 5.67 6.11 -13.36
CA VAL A 91 5.43 7.30 -12.54
C VAL A 91 6.74 7.79 -11.95
N ASP A 92 6.87 9.09 -11.77
CA ASP A 92 8.09 9.73 -11.28
C ASP A 92 7.94 10.21 -9.82
N ARG A 93 6.71 10.14 -9.29
CA ARG A 93 6.41 10.69 -7.97
C ARG A 93 5.31 9.91 -7.26
N ALA A 94 5.51 9.71 -5.96
CA ALA A 94 4.52 9.23 -5.01
C ALA A 94 4.43 10.23 -3.84
N ASP A 95 3.24 10.73 -3.56
CA ASP A 95 2.99 11.70 -2.49
C ASP A 95 2.61 10.98 -1.21
N LEU A 96 3.33 11.23 -0.11
CA LEU A 96 3.02 10.66 1.21
C LEU A 96 1.72 11.26 1.77
N MET A 97 0.76 10.41 2.14
CA MET A 97 -0.52 10.85 2.70
C MET A 97 -0.68 10.49 4.17
N LEU A 98 -0.45 9.23 4.56
CA LEU A 98 -0.54 8.75 5.93
C LEU A 98 0.82 8.17 6.34
N PRO A 99 1.65 8.93 7.04
CA PRO A 99 3.05 8.55 7.31
C PRO A 99 3.20 7.39 8.31
N THR A 100 2.25 7.20 9.23
CA THR A 100 2.40 6.28 10.38
C THR A 100 1.30 5.23 10.45
N PHE A 101 0.60 4.99 9.35
CA PHE A 101 -0.45 3.98 9.34
C PHE A 101 0.13 2.60 9.65
N THR A 102 -0.51 1.89 10.56
CA THR A 102 -0.14 0.53 10.98
C THR A 102 -1.40 -0.31 11.06
N TYR A 103 -1.34 -1.56 10.65
CA TYR A 103 -2.45 -2.49 10.79
C TYR A 103 -2.00 -3.89 11.13
N ARG A 104 -2.93 -4.67 11.68
CA ARG A 104 -2.79 -6.10 11.88
C ARG A 104 -4.07 -6.80 11.43
N ALA A 105 -3.95 -7.68 10.44
CA ALA A 105 -5.08 -8.42 9.90
C ALA A 105 -4.81 -9.93 9.95
N VAL A 106 -5.84 -10.71 10.31
CA VAL A 106 -5.76 -12.16 10.41
C VAL A 106 -6.67 -12.77 9.35
N MET A 107 -6.11 -13.61 8.50
CA MET A 107 -6.87 -14.36 7.50
C MET A 107 -7.63 -15.53 8.14
N PRO A 108 -8.69 -16.04 7.47
CA PRO A 108 -9.44 -17.21 7.97
C PRO A 108 -8.58 -18.46 8.19
N ASN A 109 -7.46 -18.60 7.48
CA ASN A 109 -6.48 -19.70 7.64
C ASN A 109 -5.45 -19.45 8.76
N GLY A 110 -5.57 -18.35 9.52
CA GLY A 110 -4.69 -17.98 10.60
C GLY A 110 -3.41 -17.23 10.22
N ILE A 111 -3.16 -16.99 8.91
CA ILE A 111 -2.03 -16.17 8.48
C ILE A 111 -2.30 -14.71 8.86
N VAL A 112 -1.28 -14.06 9.42
CA VAL A 112 -1.31 -12.69 9.91
C VAL A 112 -0.51 -11.78 8.99
N GLU A 113 -1.05 -10.62 8.67
CA GLU A 113 -0.29 -9.45 8.21
C GLU A 113 -0.19 -8.45 9.36
N HIS A 114 1.01 -7.93 9.61
CA HIS A 114 1.28 -6.97 10.68
C HIS A 114 2.33 -5.97 10.18
N GLU A 115 1.85 -4.82 9.72
CA GLU A 115 2.65 -3.90 8.92
C GLU A 115 2.61 -2.48 9.46
N LEU A 116 3.78 -1.83 9.50
CA LEU A 116 3.94 -0.39 9.51
C LEU A 116 3.94 0.05 8.04
N CYS A 117 2.83 0.65 7.61
CA CYS A 117 2.44 0.73 6.20
C CYS A 117 2.09 2.17 5.78
N PRO A 118 3.06 3.10 5.66
CA PRO A 118 2.79 4.44 5.13
C PRO A 118 2.00 4.39 3.81
N VAL A 119 1.06 5.34 3.65
CA VAL A 119 0.14 5.36 2.52
C VAL A 119 0.49 6.51 1.58
N TYR A 120 0.53 6.20 0.29
CA TYR A 120 0.89 7.12 -0.77
C TYR A 120 -0.25 7.36 -1.75
N ARG A 121 -0.31 8.58 -2.29
CA ARG A 121 -1.10 8.93 -3.46
C ARG A 121 -0.18 8.99 -4.68
N VAL A 122 -0.67 8.49 -5.83
CA VAL A 122 0.00 8.61 -7.12
C VAL A 122 -0.99 9.10 -8.16
N LEU A 123 -0.59 10.05 -8.98
CA LEU A 123 -1.42 10.59 -10.06
C LEU A 123 -0.91 10.08 -11.40
N VAL A 124 -1.83 9.64 -12.26
CA VAL A 124 -1.50 9.11 -13.58
C VAL A 124 -2.42 9.66 -14.67
N ASP A 125 -1.92 9.67 -15.89
CA ASP A 125 -2.66 9.99 -17.13
C ASP A 125 -2.68 8.81 -18.11
N THR A 126 -2.18 7.64 -17.68
CA THR A 126 -2.02 6.46 -18.52
C THR A 126 -2.84 5.28 -18.01
N SER A 127 -3.10 4.33 -18.92
CA SER A 127 -3.81 3.11 -18.56
C SER A 127 -2.89 2.09 -17.87
N ALA A 128 -3.42 1.37 -16.89
CA ALA A 128 -2.73 0.26 -16.26
C ALA A 128 -2.65 -0.96 -17.20
N ALA A 129 -1.51 -1.67 -17.12
CA ALA A 129 -1.28 -2.95 -17.77
C ALA A 129 -0.92 -3.98 -16.67
N PRO A 130 -1.93 -4.62 -16.04
CA PRO A 130 -1.69 -5.46 -14.87
C PRO A 130 -0.85 -6.69 -15.20
N ASN A 131 0.09 -7.01 -14.31
CA ASN A 131 0.84 -8.26 -14.34
C ASN A 131 -0.03 -9.38 -13.73
N PRO A 132 -0.39 -10.43 -14.48
CA PRO A 132 -1.27 -11.50 -14.00
C PRO A 132 -0.69 -12.32 -12.83
N GLU A 133 0.63 -12.27 -12.61
CA GLU A 133 1.26 -12.89 -11.44
C GLU A 133 0.93 -12.15 -10.12
N GLU A 134 0.45 -10.91 -10.21
CA GLU A 134 0.16 -10.08 -9.05
C GLU A 134 -1.33 -9.69 -8.96
N VAL A 135 -1.96 -9.41 -10.11
CA VAL A 135 -3.27 -8.77 -10.22
C VAL A 135 -4.14 -9.50 -11.24
N ASP A 136 -5.30 -10.01 -10.80
CA ASP A 136 -6.29 -10.67 -11.68
C ASP A 136 -7.15 -9.67 -12.45
N GLU A 137 -7.49 -8.53 -11.81
CA GLU A 137 -8.44 -7.55 -12.35
C GLU A 137 -8.13 -6.15 -11.84
N VAL A 138 -8.41 -5.15 -12.66
CA VAL A 138 -8.33 -3.73 -12.27
C VAL A 138 -9.66 -3.05 -12.53
N ARG A 139 -9.99 -2.03 -11.72
CA ARG A 139 -11.21 -1.24 -11.88
C ARG A 139 -10.97 0.21 -11.46
N TRP A 140 -11.35 1.13 -12.32
CA TRP A 140 -11.46 2.54 -11.97
C TRP A 140 -12.83 2.83 -11.33
N MET A 141 -12.82 3.54 -10.20
CA MET A 141 -14.04 3.93 -9.48
C MET A 141 -13.91 5.38 -9.02
N PRO A 142 -14.94 6.24 -9.14
CA PRO A 142 -14.93 7.56 -8.55
C PRO A 142 -14.60 7.49 -7.05
N TRP A 143 -13.65 8.32 -6.57
CA TRP A 143 -13.23 8.28 -5.16
C TRP A 143 -14.39 8.36 -4.18
N LYS A 144 -15.33 9.30 -4.45
CA LYS A 144 -16.49 9.47 -3.59
C LYS A 144 -17.33 8.19 -3.48
N GLU A 145 -17.58 7.52 -4.60
CA GLU A 145 -18.37 6.27 -4.63
C GLU A 145 -17.63 5.17 -3.86
N PHE A 146 -16.31 5.06 -4.06
CA PHE A 146 -15.48 4.10 -3.38
C PHE A 146 -15.46 4.35 -1.87
N ALA A 147 -15.20 5.60 -1.43
CA ALA A 147 -15.16 5.96 -0.02
C ALA A 147 -16.52 5.73 0.66
N ASP A 148 -17.62 6.17 0.06
CA ASP A 148 -18.96 5.94 0.58
C ASP A 148 -19.28 4.44 0.72
N GLY A 149 -18.89 3.64 -0.28
CA GLY A 149 -19.07 2.19 -0.27
C GLY A 149 -18.27 1.49 0.83
N VAL A 150 -17.04 1.94 1.10
CA VAL A 150 -16.20 1.42 2.18
C VAL A 150 -16.75 1.85 3.55
N LEU A 151 -17.07 3.14 3.73
CA LEU A 151 -17.60 3.69 4.98
C LEU A 151 -18.94 3.07 5.39
N SER A 152 -19.81 2.78 4.40
CA SER A 152 -21.09 2.09 4.62
C SER A 152 -20.97 0.57 4.72
N THR A 153 -19.77 0.01 4.63
CA THR A 153 -19.48 -1.45 4.63
C THR A 153 -20.15 -2.24 3.50
N LEU A 154 -20.61 -1.56 2.46
CA LEU A 154 -21.25 -2.20 1.30
C LEU A 154 -20.24 -2.83 0.32
N LEU A 155 -18.98 -2.33 0.31
CA LEU A 155 -17.93 -2.88 -0.51
C LEU A 155 -17.12 -3.94 0.26
N ALA A 156 -17.00 -5.12 -0.35
CA ALA A 156 -16.04 -6.13 0.09
C ALA A 156 -14.63 -5.70 -0.36
N ILE A 157 -13.81 -5.26 0.58
CA ILE A 157 -12.46 -4.74 0.36
C ILE A 157 -11.51 -5.29 1.41
N SER A 158 -10.20 -5.25 1.13
CA SER A 158 -9.15 -5.69 2.07
C SER A 158 -9.24 -4.98 3.44
N PRO A 159 -8.82 -5.64 4.53
CA PRO A 159 -8.87 -5.05 5.88
C PRO A 159 -8.13 -3.71 5.98
N TRP A 160 -6.89 -3.63 5.48
CA TRP A 160 -6.11 -2.40 5.52
C TRP A 160 -6.77 -1.26 4.75
N CYS A 161 -7.35 -1.55 3.58
CA CYS A 161 -8.06 -0.56 2.79
C CYS A 161 -9.29 -0.02 3.56
N ARG A 162 -10.00 -0.90 4.29
CA ARG A 162 -11.14 -0.50 5.15
C ARG A 162 -10.72 0.44 6.27
N GLU A 163 -9.50 0.30 6.79
CA GLU A 163 -8.95 1.17 7.83
C GLU A 163 -8.32 2.45 7.26
N GLN A 164 -7.72 2.39 6.07
CA GLN A 164 -7.07 3.54 5.41
C GLN A 164 -8.07 4.53 4.84
N VAL A 165 -9.14 4.06 4.21
CA VAL A 165 -10.11 4.91 3.48
C VAL A 165 -10.77 5.97 4.38
N PRO A 166 -11.22 5.68 5.62
CA PRO A 166 -11.71 6.72 6.53
C PRO A 166 -10.70 7.83 6.76
N LEU A 167 -9.43 7.48 7.02
CA LEU A 167 -8.35 8.44 7.28
C LEU A 167 -8.02 9.28 6.03
N LEU A 168 -8.00 8.65 4.85
CA LEU A 168 -7.80 9.37 3.60
C LEU A 168 -8.95 10.32 3.30
N ASN A 169 -10.18 9.93 3.61
CA ASN A 169 -11.37 10.76 3.38
C ASN A 169 -11.39 12.02 4.28
N GLU A 170 -10.70 11.99 5.44
CA GLU A 170 -10.51 13.17 6.30
C GLU A 170 -9.59 14.22 5.67
N LEU A 171 -8.73 13.85 4.70
CA LEU A 171 -7.88 14.79 3.97
C LEU A 171 -8.66 15.68 3.00
N GLY A 172 -9.90 15.32 2.68
CA GLY A 172 -10.78 16.06 1.78
C GLY A 172 -11.49 15.17 0.76
N THR A 173 -12.56 15.69 0.18
CA THR A 173 -13.42 14.95 -0.74
C THR A 173 -12.83 14.73 -2.13
N ASN A 174 -11.84 15.56 -2.52
CA ASN A 174 -11.17 15.44 -3.81
C ASN A 174 -9.71 15.02 -3.59
N PRO A 175 -9.32 13.79 -3.99
CA PRO A 175 -7.96 13.30 -3.78
C PRO A 175 -6.88 14.09 -4.54
N LEU A 176 -7.25 14.82 -5.59
CA LEU A 176 -6.29 15.66 -6.33
C LEU A 176 -5.82 16.88 -5.52
N ASP A 177 -6.62 17.33 -4.55
CA ASP A 177 -6.33 18.49 -3.71
C ASP A 177 -5.70 18.13 -2.35
N TRP A 178 -5.53 16.85 -2.04
CA TRP A 178 -4.90 16.45 -0.78
C TRP A 178 -3.48 16.98 -0.67
N ARG A 179 -3.15 17.49 0.50
CA ARG A 179 -1.80 17.98 0.79
C ARG A 179 -0.92 16.84 1.29
N PRO A 180 0.24 16.59 0.65
CA PRO A 180 1.18 15.58 1.12
C PRO A 180 1.66 15.85 2.54
N ALA A 181 1.82 14.80 3.33
CA ALA A 181 2.46 14.86 4.62
C ALA A 181 3.99 15.08 4.45
N PRO A 182 4.65 15.76 5.41
CA PRO A 182 6.10 15.93 5.36
C PRO A 182 6.83 14.58 5.53
N LEU A 183 7.91 14.36 4.77
CA LEU A 183 8.73 13.14 4.87
C LEU A 183 9.34 12.92 6.26
N LYS A 184 9.58 13.99 7.02
CA LYS A 184 10.05 13.90 8.41
C LYS A 184 9.09 13.18 9.36
N ASP A 185 7.81 13.08 8.97
CA ASP A 185 6.77 12.41 9.76
C ASP A 185 6.76 10.89 9.52
N LEU A 186 7.55 10.40 8.54
CA LEU A 186 7.78 8.96 8.36
C LEU A 186 8.44 8.36 9.61
N PRO A 187 8.14 7.08 9.92
CA PRO A 187 8.87 6.32 10.94
C PRO A 187 10.38 6.25 10.62
N PRO A 188 11.25 6.12 11.63
CA PRO A 188 12.70 6.12 11.41
C PRO A 188 13.20 5.17 10.32
N ALA A 189 12.67 3.93 10.28
CA ALA A 189 13.06 2.93 9.28
C ALA A 189 12.63 3.26 7.85
N ALA A 190 11.67 4.18 7.69
CA ALA A 190 11.08 4.58 6.41
C ALA A 190 11.65 5.90 5.88
N ARG A 191 12.45 6.62 6.68
CA ARG A 191 13.04 7.89 6.26
C ARG A 191 14.15 7.65 5.24
N PRO A 192 14.26 8.53 4.22
CA PRO A 192 15.45 8.53 3.38
C PRO A 192 16.71 8.66 4.24
N ALA A 193 17.81 8.00 3.84
CA ALA A 193 19.10 8.21 4.48
C ALA A 193 19.48 9.69 4.33
N ASP A 194 20.00 10.28 5.43
CA ASP A 194 20.45 11.68 5.42
C ASP A 194 21.43 11.90 4.27
N GLY A 195 21.05 12.67 3.28
CA GLY A 195 21.92 13.08 2.17
C GLY A 195 21.46 12.71 0.75
N GLN A 196 20.22 12.24 0.56
CA GLN A 196 19.64 12.09 -0.80
C GLN A 196 18.50 13.06 -1.04
#